data_ad6202c70c859d13da59e8c005ffdb72
#
_entry.id   ad6202c70c859d13da59e8c005ffdb72
#
_cell.length_a   1.000
_cell.length_b   1.000
_cell.length_c   1.000
_cell.angle_alpha   90.00
_cell.angle_beta   90.00
_cell.angle_gamma   90.00
#
_symmetry.space_group_name_H-M   'P 1'
#
loop_
_entity.id
_entity.type
_entity.pdbx_description
1 polymer ?
#
loop_
_entity_poly.entity_id
_entity_poly.type
_entity_poly.pdbx_seq_one_letter_code
_entity_poly.pdbx_strand_id
1 'polypeptide(L)'
;MFSICRYQPGQELTWQQVVSESDNNHFMFDRAYMDYHEDRFNDCSFLVYRDQQLVGVIPGNVRGEAWYSHGGLTFGGLLLLPKFNRISVVKEVYDVLFSTLREQDMKTAFVKPVPWIYHRVPAEGEIYALNALMKKSCITEVTTTVDLTAEVKPSSLRIRGRKRALKAGFSVAQSDGYSSFWEILSARLQDKYERAPVHSCEEMVLLASRFPEQIKLFLVEDGNGDPHGGTVIFEAGSVTHAQYISATPEGMNSGALDLLFLELIERYRDLGLRYFDFGISTENDGQYLNEQLASFKEGFGGRSVIHHKFEVSL
;
A
#
# COMPACT_ATOMS: atom_id res chain seq x y z
N MET A 1 -27.26 12.76 -13.57
CA MET A 1 -26.22 12.36 -14.55
C MET A 1 -24.86 12.51 -13.86
N PHE A 2 -23.93 11.54 -14.04
CA PHE A 2 -22.56 11.71 -13.52
C PHE A 2 -21.70 12.50 -14.49
N SER A 3 -20.79 13.29 -13.95
CA SER A 3 -19.74 14.00 -14.67
C SER A 3 -18.45 13.99 -13.88
N ILE A 4 -17.32 14.16 -14.56
CA ILE A 4 -16.02 14.29 -13.92
C ILE A 4 -15.35 15.59 -14.34
N CYS A 5 -14.62 16.21 -13.42
CA CYS A 5 -13.80 17.39 -13.68
C CYS A 5 -12.38 17.11 -13.22
N ARG A 6 -11.39 17.53 -13.99
CA ARG A 6 -9.99 17.40 -13.58
C ARG A 6 -9.74 18.19 -12.30
N TYR A 7 -9.08 17.54 -11.33
CA TYR A 7 -8.62 18.21 -10.10
C TYR A 7 -7.70 19.39 -10.45
N GLN A 8 -7.85 20.48 -9.70
CA GLN A 8 -7.00 21.66 -9.82
C GLN A 8 -6.42 22.03 -8.45
N PRO A 9 -5.18 22.53 -8.40
CA PRO A 9 -4.63 23.12 -7.18
C PRO A 9 -5.62 24.14 -6.55
N GLY A 10 -5.73 24.10 -5.22
CA GLY A 10 -6.73 24.87 -4.46
C GLY A 10 -8.02 24.11 -4.13
N GLN A 11 -8.16 22.85 -4.59
CA GLN A 11 -9.30 21.97 -4.29
C GLN A 11 -8.95 20.89 -3.24
N GLU A 12 -7.85 21.03 -2.50
CA GLU A 12 -7.33 20.04 -1.55
C GLU A 12 -8.36 19.72 -0.46
N LEU A 13 -9.03 20.74 0.10
CA LEU A 13 -10.05 20.54 1.13
C LEU A 13 -11.27 19.77 0.59
N THR A 14 -11.66 20.10 -0.64
CA THR A 14 -12.77 19.44 -1.35
C THR A 14 -12.43 17.97 -1.63
N TRP A 15 -11.20 17.69 -2.06
CA TRP A 15 -10.66 16.35 -2.26
C TRP A 15 -10.64 15.57 -0.94
N GLN A 16 -10.06 16.15 0.11
CA GLN A 16 -9.87 15.51 1.41
C GLN A 16 -11.19 15.15 2.09
N GLN A 17 -12.25 15.97 1.91
CA GLN A 17 -13.57 15.64 2.42
C GLN A 17 -14.04 14.28 1.89
N VAL A 18 -13.92 14.03 0.58
CA VAL A 18 -14.33 12.75 -0.01
C VAL A 18 -13.43 11.62 0.47
N VAL A 19 -12.10 11.83 0.47
CA VAL A 19 -11.14 10.81 0.92
C VAL A 19 -11.46 10.36 2.35
N SER A 20 -11.68 11.30 3.28
CA SER A 20 -11.92 10.98 4.69
C SER A 20 -13.21 10.21 4.94
N GLU A 21 -14.25 10.43 4.13
CA GLU A 21 -15.56 9.81 4.28
C GLU A 21 -15.69 8.46 3.53
N SER A 22 -14.84 8.21 2.51
CA SER A 22 -14.95 7.01 1.65
C SER A 22 -14.77 5.70 2.41
N ASP A 23 -15.47 4.64 1.97
CA ASP A 23 -15.37 3.29 2.56
C ASP A 23 -14.01 2.61 2.32
N ASN A 24 -13.33 2.99 1.24
CA ASN A 24 -12.03 2.46 0.81
C ASN A 24 -10.92 3.51 0.89
N ASN A 25 -10.98 4.40 1.87
CA ASN A 25 -9.98 5.45 2.05
C ASN A 25 -8.61 4.91 2.50
N HIS A 26 -7.59 5.69 2.18
CA HIS A 26 -6.23 5.47 2.66
C HIS A 26 -5.50 6.82 2.73
N PHE A 27 -4.57 7.01 3.68
CA PHE A 27 -3.85 8.27 3.82
C PHE A 27 -3.00 8.62 2.58
N MET A 28 -2.59 7.63 1.79
CA MET A 28 -1.90 7.86 0.52
C MET A 28 -2.72 8.67 -0.50
N PHE A 29 -4.05 8.77 -0.32
CA PHE A 29 -4.92 9.59 -1.16
C PHE A 29 -5.00 11.06 -0.70
N ASP A 30 -4.41 11.40 0.44
CA ASP A 30 -4.24 12.79 0.85
C ASP A 30 -3.33 13.52 -0.15
N ARG A 31 -3.71 14.74 -0.54
CA ARG A 31 -2.90 15.53 -1.49
C ARG A 31 -1.50 15.81 -0.95
N ALA A 32 -1.34 16.00 0.37
CA ALA A 32 -0.02 16.15 0.98
C ALA A 32 0.88 14.93 0.81
N TYR A 33 0.29 13.71 0.63
CA TYR A 33 1.02 12.52 0.24
C TYR A 33 1.19 12.44 -1.27
N MET A 34 0.14 12.65 -2.06
CA MET A 34 0.20 12.51 -3.52
C MET A 34 1.16 13.53 -4.16
N ASP A 35 1.18 14.76 -3.64
CA ASP A 35 1.93 15.86 -4.25
C ASP A 35 3.41 15.93 -3.82
N TYR A 36 3.90 15.04 -2.92
CA TYR A 36 5.32 15.06 -2.54
C TYR A 36 6.27 14.74 -3.71
N HIS A 37 5.75 14.10 -4.74
CA HIS A 37 6.50 13.68 -5.93
C HIS A 37 5.84 14.14 -7.24
N GLU A 38 5.20 15.31 -7.21
CA GLU A 38 4.53 15.91 -8.38
C GLU A 38 5.46 16.11 -9.59
N ASP A 39 6.76 16.27 -9.34
CA ASP A 39 7.80 16.34 -10.35
C ASP A 39 7.94 15.06 -11.20
N ARG A 40 7.54 13.90 -10.68
CA ARG A 40 7.63 12.60 -11.35
C ARG A 40 6.33 12.11 -11.95
N PHE A 41 5.20 12.67 -11.52
CA PHE A 41 3.87 12.22 -11.95
C PHE A 41 3.03 13.40 -12.44
N ASN A 42 2.76 13.42 -13.73
CA ASN A 42 1.84 14.41 -14.33
C ASN A 42 0.42 14.09 -13.86
N ASP A 43 -0.04 14.78 -12.82
CA ASP A 43 -1.36 14.56 -12.21
C ASP A 43 -2.48 14.64 -13.25
N CYS A 44 -3.37 13.68 -13.22
CA CYS A 44 -4.59 13.60 -13.99
C CYS A 44 -5.70 12.98 -13.13
N SER A 45 -5.83 13.52 -11.93
CA SER A 45 -6.88 13.14 -10.96
C SER A 45 -8.19 13.82 -11.30
N PHE A 46 -9.31 13.26 -10.86
CA PHE A 46 -10.65 13.76 -11.15
C PHE A 46 -11.51 13.89 -9.90
N LEU A 47 -12.36 14.92 -9.88
CA LEU A 47 -13.51 15.08 -9.00
C LEU A 47 -14.72 14.50 -9.71
N VAL A 48 -15.52 13.71 -9.00
CA VAL A 48 -16.75 13.07 -9.53
C VAL A 48 -17.97 13.80 -9.01
N TYR A 49 -18.84 14.23 -9.88
CA TYR A 49 -20.08 14.92 -9.56
C TYR A 49 -21.31 14.15 -10.02
N ARG A 50 -22.39 14.28 -9.25
CA ARG A 50 -23.75 13.89 -9.64
C ARG A 50 -24.65 15.10 -9.51
N ASP A 51 -25.20 15.59 -10.62
CA ASP A 51 -26.11 16.73 -10.63
C ASP A 51 -25.55 17.93 -9.84
N GLN A 52 -24.29 18.29 -10.08
CA GLN A 52 -23.48 19.34 -9.42
C GLN A 52 -23.07 19.04 -7.96
N GLN A 53 -23.52 17.94 -7.37
CA GLN A 53 -23.02 17.50 -6.05
C GLN A 53 -21.73 16.72 -6.22
N LEU A 54 -20.67 17.09 -5.47
CA LEU A 54 -19.46 16.28 -5.35
C LEU A 54 -19.82 14.95 -4.64
N VAL A 55 -19.42 13.83 -5.24
CA VAL A 55 -19.77 12.49 -4.74
C VAL A 55 -18.58 11.53 -4.68
N GLY A 56 -17.46 11.88 -5.32
CA GLY A 56 -16.29 11.02 -5.37
C GLY A 56 -15.04 11.72 -5.89
N VAL A 57 -13.92 11.02 -5.81
CA VAL A 57 -12.63 11.42 -6.39
C VAL A 57 -11.95 10.21 -7.02
N ILE A 58 -11.10 10.44 -8.03
CA ILE A 58 -10.31 9.40 -8.68
C ILE A 58 -8.87 9.93 -8.76
N PRO A 59 -7.93 9.39 -7.97
CA PRO A 59 -6.52 9.70 -8.12
C PRO A 59 -6.01 9.20 -9.47
N GLY A 60 -5.16 9.97 -10.12
CA GLY A 60 -4.64 9.57 -11.42
C GLY A 60 -3.46 10.39 -11.89
N ASN A 61 -2.67 9.79 -12.75
CA ASN A 61 -1.62 10.46 -13.50
C ASN A 61 -1.53 9.93 -14.92
N VAL A 62 -0.90 10.69 -15.82
CA VAL A 62 -0.67 10.27 -17.19
C VAL A 62 0.82 10.07 -17.46
N ARG A 63 1.11 9.08 -18.33
CA ARG A 63 2.43 8.82 -18.88
C ARG A 63 2.29 8.38 -20.35
N GLY A 64 2.70 9.23 -21.28
CA GLY A 64 2.44 9.01 -22.70
C GLY A 64 0.95 8.96 -22.98
N GLU A 65 0.48 7.95 -23.70
CA GLU A 65 -0.93 7.72 -24.04
C GLU A 65 -1.65 6.83 -23.01
N ALA A 66 -1.07 6.63 -21.82
CA ALA A 66 -1.67 5.81 -20.77
C ALA A 66 -2.02 6.64 -19.52
N TRP A 67 -3.21 6.36 -18.98
CA TRP A 67 -3.67 6.87 -17.71
C TRP A 67 -3.51 5.78 -16.63
N TYR A 68 -3.10 6.16 -15.43
CA TYR A 68 -2.92 5.28 -14.28
C TYR A 68 -3.75 5.80 -13.12
N SER A 69 -4.36 4.92 -12.34
CA SER A 69 -4.99 5.29 -11.06
C SER A 69 -3.92 5.61 -10.00
N HIS A 70 -3.01 6.47 -10.36
CA HIS A 70 -1.80 6.97 -9.73
C HIS A 70 -0.65 5.95 -9.59
N GLY A 71 0.30 6.02 -10.56
CA GLY A 71 1.46 5.12 -10.63
C GLY A 71 2.46 5.24 -9.46
N GLY A 72 2.41 6.33 -8.69
CA GLY A 72 3.23 6.55 -7.49
C GLY A 72 2.62 6.00 -6.20
N LEU A 73 1.42 5.40 -6.25
CA LEU A 73 0.75 4.80 -5.10
C LEU A 73 0.73 3.27 -5.20
N THR A 74 0.65 2.60 -4.07
CA THR A 74 0.53 1.13 -4.01
C THR A 74 -0.75 0.66 -4.70
N PHE A 75 -1.84 1.38 -4.50
CA PHE A 75 -3.15 1.20 -5.13
C PHE A 75 -3.82 2.57 -5.32
N GLY A 76 -4.92 2.58 -6.07
CA GLY A 76 -5.68 3.79 -6.40
C GLY A 76 -7.15 3.45 -6.60
N GLY A 77 -7.75 3.96 -7.67
CA GLY A 77 -9.12 3.65 -8.03
C GLY A 77 -10.13 4.71 -7.58
N LEU A 78 -11.39 4.36 -7.61
CA LEU A 78 -12.50 5.27 -7.34
C LEU A 78 -12.83 5.33 -5.85
N LEU A 79 -12.79 6.53 -5.27
CA LEU A 79 -13.29 6.80 -3.92
C LEU A 79 -14.65 7.49 -4.03
N LEU A 80 -15.68 6.91 -3.43
CA LEU A 80 -17.02 7.47 -3.40
C LEU A 80 -17.48 7.73 -1.96
N LEU A 81 -18.28 8.76 -1.77
CA LEU A 81 -19.03 8.92 -0.53
C LEU A 81 -19.93 7.71 -0.31
N PRO A 82 -20.09 7.18 0.93
CA PRO A 82 -20.73 5.89 1.20
C PRO A 82 -22.11 5.71 0.58
N LYS A 83 -22.95 6.75 0.57
CA LYS A 83 -24.30 6.67 -0.01
C LYS A 83 -24.31 6.45 -1.53
N PHE A 84 -23.19 6.75 -2.21
CA PHE A 84 -23.01 6.56 -3.65
C PHE A 84 -22.19 5.31 -4.00
N ASN A 85 -21.60 4.64 -3.02
CA ASN A 85 -20.80 3.43 -3.24
C ASN A 85 -21.71 2.21 -3.53
N ARG A 86 -22.25 2.19 -4.76
CA ARG A 86 -23.14 1.14 -5.29
C ARG A 86 -22.63 0.67 -6.64
N ILE A 87 -22.71 -0.62 -6.92
CA ILE A 87 -22.18 -1.24 -8.14
C ILE A 87 -22.60 -0.51 -9.43
N SER A 88 -23.87 -0.13 -9.54
CA SER A 88 -24.38 0.60 -10.71
C SER A 88 -23.75 1.98 -10.85
N VAL A 89 -23.53 2.69 -9.74
CA VAL A 89 -22.87 4.00 -9.71
C VAL A 89 -21.41 3.87 -10.07
N VAL A 90 -20.69 2.91 -9.46
CA VAL A 90 -19.29 2.63 -9.78
C VAL A 90 -19.09 2.38 -11.26
N LYS A 91 -19.97 1.54 -11.86
CA LYS A 91 -19.91 1.24 -13.29
C LYS A 91 -20.15 2.50 -14.13
N GLU A 92 -21.19 3.29 -13.82
CA GLU A 92 -21.51 4.53 -14.55
C GLU A 92 -20.37 5.55 -14.48
N VAL A 93 -19.73 5.68 -13.31
CA VAL A 93 -18.57 6.59 -13.15
C VAL A 93 -17.37 6.13 -13.99
N TYR A 94 -17.10 4.81 -14.07
CA TYR A 94 -16.04 4.30 -14.93
C TYR A 94 -16.36 4.44 -16.42
N ASP A 95 -17.62 4.29 -16.82
CA ASP A 95 -18.06 4.56 -18.20
C ASP A 95 -17.77 6.03 -18.58
N VAL A 96 -18.08 6.99 -17.67
CA VAL A 96 -17.78 8.41 -17.85
C VAL A 96 -16.27 8.66 -17.88
N LEU A 97 -15.50 8.09 -16.94
CA LEU A 97 -14.04 8.24 -16.90
C LEU A 97 -13.40 7.78 -18.21
N PHE A 98 -13.73 6.56 -18.65
CA PHE A 98 -13.12 6.01 -19.87
C PHE A 98 -13.54 6.75 -21.13
N SER A 99 -14.77 7.29 -21.18
CA SER A 99 -15.17 8.18 -22.28
C SER A 99 -14.36 9.47 -22.30
N THR A 100 -14.18 10.11 -21.14
CA THR A 100 -13.38 11.33 -21.03
C THR A 100 -11.90 11.09 -21.38
N LEU A 101 -11.33 9.96 -20.97
CA LEU A 101 -9.95 9.60 -21.32
C LEU A 101 -9.79 9.36 -22.82
N ARG A 102 -10.77 8.74 -23.50
CA ARG A 102 -10.75 8.58 -24.96
C ARG A 102 -10.81 9.93 -25.68
N GLU A 103 -11.62 10.87 -25.22
CA GLU A 103 -11.71 12.24 -25.75
C GLU A 103 -10.39 13.01 -25.57
N GLN A 104 -9.53 12.58 -24.63
CA GLN A 104 -8.17 13.10 -24.41
C GLN A 104 -7.08 12.27 -25.13
N ASP A 105 -7.46 11.44 -26.12
CA ASP A 105 -6.57 10.59 -26.91
C ASP A 105 -5.79 9.53 -26.11
N MET A 106 -6.21 9.20 -24.87
CA MET A 106 -5.63 8.09 -24.11
C MET A 106 -6.01 6.75 -24.75
N LYS A 107 -5.06 5.83 -24.80
CA LYS A 107 -5.23 4.48 -25.40
C LYS A 107 -5.43 3.38 -24.35
N THR A 108 -4.90 3.59 -23.16
CA THR A 108 -4.93 2.58 -22.10
C THR A 108 -5.15 3.23 -20.74
N ALA A 109 -5.95 2.58 -19.91
CA ALA A 109 -6.08 2.92 -18.50
C ALA A 109 -5.62 1.75 -17.61
N PHE A 110 -4.82 2.05 -16.61
CA PHE A 110 -4.40 1.10 -15.59
C PHE A 110 -5.05 1.46 -14.25
N VAL A 111 -5.83 0.54 -13.71
CA VAL A 111 -6.53 0.74 -12.43
C VAL A 111 -6.09 -0.32 -11.43
N LYS A 112 -5.64 0.12 -10.24
CA LYS A 112 -5.29 -0.73 -9.11
C LYS A 112 -6.28 -0.48 -7.98
N PRO A 113 -7.41 -1.19 -7.91
CA PRO A 113 -8.39 -0.99 -6.84
C PRO A 113 -7.78 -1.18 -5.45
N VAL A 114 -8.30 -0.46 -4.48
CA VAL A 114 -7.93 -0.68 -3.06
C VAL A 114 -8.32 -2.10 -2.66
N PRO A 115 -7.40 -2.90 -2.07
CA PRO A 115 -7.72 -4.25 -1.63
C PRO A 115 -8.74 -4.25 -0.49
N TRP A 116 -9.60 -5.26 -0.46
CA TRP A 116 -10.73 -5.36 0.46
C TRP A 116 -10.36 -5.27 1.96
N ILE A 117 -9.14 -5.67 2.34
CA ILE A 117 -8.68 -5.57 3.74
C ILE A 117 -8.64 -4.13 4.27
N TYR A 118 -8.49 -3.14 3.39
CA TYR A 118 -8.49 -1.71 3.73
C TYR A 118 -9.90 -1.10 3.76
N HIS A 119 -10.92 -1.82 3.30
CA HIS A 119 -12.29 -1.31 3.27
C HIS A 119 -12.90 -1.26 4.68
N ARG A 120 -13.57 -0.16 5.03
CA ARG A 120 -14.35 -0.04 6.28
C ARG A 120 -15.54 -0.98 6.29
N VAL A 121 -16.18 -1.14 5.11
CA VAL A 121 -17.26 -2.09 4.83
C VAL A 121 -16.99 -2.71 3.46
N PRO A 122 -17.58 -3.89 3.11
CA PRO A 122 -17.39 -4.51 1.80
C PRO A 122 -17.71 -3.54 0.65
N ALA A 123 -16.72 -3.21 -0.20
CA ALA A 123 -16.81 -2.20 -1.26
C ALA A 123 -16.14 -2.65 -2.57
N GLU A 124 -16.22 -3.95 -2.93
CA GLU A 124 -15.58 -4.53 -4.11
C GLU A 124 -16.36 -4.35 -5.43
N GLY A 125 -17.35 -3.44 -5.45
CA GLY A 125 -18.11 -3.12 -6.67
C GLY A 125 -17.23 -2.65 -7.83
N GLU A 126 -16.05 -2.07 -7.53
CA GLU A 126 -15.06 -1.65 -8.50
C GLU A 126 -14.45 -2.83 -9.27
N ILE A 127 -14.14 -3.94 -8.58
CA ILE A 127 -13.64 -5.17 -9.20
C ILE A 127 -14.63 -5.69 -10.25
N TYR A 128 -15.93 -5.72 -9.89
CA TYR A 128 -16.98 -6.13 -10.82
C TYR A 128 -17.09 -5.19 -12.03
N ALA A 129 -17.13 -3.87 -11.79
CA ALA A 129 -17.28 -2.88 -12.85
C ALA A 129 -16.12 -2.93 -13.84
N LEU A 130 -14.89 -3.01 -13.35
CA LEU A 130 -13.69 -3.11 -14.18
C LEU A 130 -13.66 -4.41 -14.99
N ASN A 131 -14.01 -5.56 -14.40
CA ASN A 131 -14.12 -6.82 -15.13
C ASN A 131 -15.17 -6.75 -16.25
N ALA A 132 -16.32 -6.09 -16.01
CA ALA A 132 -17.38 -5.94 -17.00
C ALA A 132 -16.98 -5.01 -18.16
N LEU A 133 -16.10 -4.04 -17.90
CA LEU A 133 -15.63 -3.03 -18.86
C LEU A 133 -14.28 -3.36 -19.50
N MET A 134 -13.53 -4.27 -18.89
CA MET A 134 -12.19 -4.65 -19.31
C MET A 134 -12.19 -5.31 -20.69
N LYS A 135 -11.27 -4.84 -21.55
CA LYS A 135 -11.05 -5.40 -22.90
C LYS A 135 -9.68 -6.03 -23.07
N LYS A 136 -8.83 -6.08 -22.01
CA LYS A 136 -7.46 -6.51 -22.18
C LYS A 136 -6.97 -7.51 -21.14
N SER A 137 -6.61 -7.09 -19.93
CA SER A 137 -6.07 -8.02 -18.93
C SER A 137 -6.32 -7.60 -17.48
N CYS A 138 -6.31 -8.60 -16.60
CA CYS A 138 -6.24 -8.39 -15.16
C CYS A 138 -4.97 -9.07 -14.64
N ILE A 139 -4.06 -8.27 -14.09
CA ILE A 139 -2.86 -8.75 -13.41
C ILE A 139 -3.25 -9.02 -11.95
N THR A 140 -2.81 -10.15 -11.44
CA THR A 140 -3.07 -10.59 -10.07
C THR A 140 -1.77 -10.70 -9.30
N GLU A 141 -1.63 -9.90 -8.26
CA GLU A 141 -0.52 -9.97 -7.31
C GLU A 141 -1.00 -10.53 -5.97
N VAL A 142 -0.11 -11.19 -5.22
CA VAL A 142 -0.44 -11.83 -3.95
C VAL A 142 0.34 -11.20 -2.82
N THR A 143 -0.37 -10.72 -1.79
CA THR A 143 0.23 -10.35 -0.51
C THR A 143 0.03 -11.44 0.54
N THR A 144 0.71 -11.30 1.67
CA THR A 144 0.50 -12.15 2.84
C THR A 144 0.04 -11.29 4.02
N THR A 145 -1.15 -11.57 4.52
CA THR A 145 -1.81 -10.79 5.58
C THR A 145 -2.16 -11.67 6.77
N VAL A 146 -1.84 -11.23 7.98
CA VAL A 146 -2.25 -11.87 9.23
C VAL A 146 -3.55 -11.24 9.70
N ASP A 147 -4.59 -12.06 9.93
CA ASP A 147 -5.81 -11.60 10.61
C ASP A 147 -5.55 -11.57 12.12
N LEU A 148 -5.43 -10.37 12.69
CA LEU A 148 -5.11 -10.14 14.09
C LEU A 148 -6.29 -10.48 15.04
N THR A 149 -7.50 -10.60 14.50
CA THR A 149 -8.70 -10.98 15.27
C THR A 149 -8.81 -12.51 15.45
N ALA A 150 -8.08 -13.26 14.61
CA ALA A 150 -8.02 -14.71 14.70
C ALA A 150 -6.88 -15.18 15.60
N GLU A 151 -6.92 -16.46 16.02
CA GLU A 151 -5.80 -17.08 16.70
C GLU A 151 -4.62 -17.24 15.71
N VAL A 152 -3.60 -16.40 15.87
CA VAL A 152 -2.39 -16.48 15.05
C VAL A 152 -1.46 -17.56 15.57
N LYS A 153 -1.11 -18.50 14.69
CA LYS A 153 -0.17 -19.59 15.01
C LYS A 153 1.09 -19.45 14.13
N PRO A 154 2.12 -18.71 14.61
CA PRO A 154 3.38 -18.66 13.90
C PRO A 154 4.06 -20.03 13.87
N SER A 155 4.79 -20.30 12.82
CA SER A 155 5.54 -21.56 12.66
C SER A 155 6.63 -21.69 13.73
N SER A 156 6.98 -22.95 14.04
CA SER A 156 8.07 -23.23 14.98
C SER A 156 9.40 -22.61 14.58
N LEU A 157 9.60 -22.37 13.27
CA LEU A 157 10.79 -21.68 12.75
C LEU A 157 10.85 -20.23 13.21
N ARG A 158 9.73 -19.49 13.09
CA ARG A 158 9.64 -18.08 13.56
C ARG A 158 9.85 -17.97 15.07
N ILE A 159 9.22 -18.89 15.83
CA ILE A 159 9.38 -18.95 17.30
C ILE A 159 10.85 -19.21 17.69
N ARG A 160 11.52 -20.14 17.00
CA ARG A 160 12.95 -20.39 17.27
C ARG A 160 13.84 -19.21 16.89
N GLY A 161 13.51 -18.52 15.78
CA GLY A 161 14.20 -17.30 15.37
C GLY A 161 14.10 -16.20 16.44
N ARG A 162 12.86 -15.90 16.92
CA ARG A 162 12.64 -14.95 18.02
C ARG A 162 13.51 -15.29 19.27
N LYS A 163 13.52 -16.56 19.69
CA LYS A 163 14.32 -17.00 20.85
C LYS A 163 15.81 -16.80 20.62
N ARG A 164 16.29 -17.02 19.40
CA ARG A 164 17.69 -16.79 19.03
C ARG A 164 18.06 -15.32 19.07
N ALA A 165 17.19 -14.44 18.53
CA ALA A 165 17.38 -13.00 18.55
C ALA A 165 17.42 -12.44 19.98
N LEU A 166 16.49 -12.84 20.83
CA LEU A 166 16.48 -12.47 22.25
C LEU A 166 17.74 -12.95 22.98
N LYS A 167 18.23 -14.16 22.67
CA LYS A 167 19.47 -14.68 23.27
C LYS A 167 20.71 -13.89 22.77
N ALA A 168 20.66 -13.35 21.56
CA ALA A 168 21.70 -12.47 21.02
C ALA A 168 21.64 -11.04 21.61
N GLY A 169 20.68 -10.74 22.48
CA GLY A 169 20.52 -9.42 23.10
C GLY A 169 19.78 -8.40 22.24
N PHE A 170 19.08 -8.85 21.20
CA PHE A 170 18.31 -7.95 20.33
C PHE A 170 17.00 -7.52 20.99
N SER A 171 16.63 -6.26 20.74
CA SER A 171 15.34 -5.67 21.15
C SER A 171 14.71 -4.90 19.99
N VAL A 172 13.40 -4.66 20.06
CA VAL A 172 12.64 -3.90 19.08
C VAL A 172 12.22 -2.56 19.67
N ALA A 173 12.48 -1.49 18.95
CA ALA A 173 12.06 -0.15 19.35
C ALA A 173 11.50 0.63 18.16
N GLN A 174 10.51 1.51 18.42
CA GLN A 174 10.14 2.56 17.47
C GLN A 174 11.28 3.60 17.45
N SER A 175 11.63 4.07 16.27
CA SER A 175 12.81 4.91 16.06
C SER A 175 12.55 5.96 14.98
N ASP A 176 13.31 7.04 15.02
CA ASP A 176 13.41 8.06 13.97
C ASP A 176 14.70 7.90 13.14
N GLY A 177 15.44 6.81 13.35
CA GLY A 177 16.71 6.50 12.70
C GLY A 177 16.57 6.04 11.25
N TYR A 178 15.82 6.77 10.41
CA TYR A 178 15.61 6.42 9.00
C TYR A 178 16.90 6.25 8.23
N SER A 179 17.93 7.08 8.49
CA SER A 179 19.22 7.01 7.80
C SER A 179 19.89 5.64 7.96
N SER A 180 20.01 5.16 9.19
CA SER A 180 20.63 3.86 9.48
C SER A 180 19.82 2.69 8.90
N PHE A 181 18.49 2.78 8.91
CA PHE A 181 17.67 1.78 8.25
C PHE A 181 17.82 1.80 6.72
N TRP A 182 17.93 3.00 6.10
CA TRP A 182 18.12 3.13 4.65
C TRP A 182 19.46 2.59 4.18
N GLU A 183 20.52 2.69 5.00
CA GLU A 183 21.82 2.04 4.74
C GLU A 183 21.64 0.50 4.65
N ILE A 184 20.97 -0.11 5.62
CA ILE A 184 20.67 -1.56 5.63
C ILE A 184 19.80 -1.96 4.43
N LEU A 185 18.75 -1.17 4.15
CA LEU A 185 17.81 -1.42 3.06
C LEU A 185 18.50 -1.32 1.69
N SER A 186 19.26 -0.24 1.47
CA SER A 186 19.95 0.03 0.21
C SER A 186 21.03 -1.01 -0.06
N ALA A 187 21.84 -1.35 0.94
CA ALA A 187 22.84 -2.40 0.82
C ALA A 187 22.21 -3.74 0.42
N ARG A 188 21.08 -4.08 1.04
CA ARG A 188 20.37 -5.35 0.75
C ARG A 188 19.73 -5.37 -0.63
N LEU A 189 19.11 -4.27 -1.07
CA LEU A 189 18.49 -4.18 -2.39
C LEU A 189 19.55 -4.17 -3.50
N GLN A 190 20.69 -3.50 -3.29
CA GLN A 190 21.80 -3.51 -4.23
C GLN A 190 22.41 -4.91 -4.37
N ASP A 191 22.68 -5.60 -3.24
CA ASP A 191 23.28 -6.95 -3.23
C ASP A 191 22.39 -8.00 -3.91
N LYS A 192 21.07 -7.95 -3.64
CA LYS A 192 20.15 -9.01 -4.10
C LYS A 192 19.48 -8.74 -5.44
N TYR A 193 19.22 -7.47 -5.77
CA TYR A 193 18.35 -7.09 -6.89
C TYR A 193 18.95 -6.04 -7.83
N GLU A 194 20.13 -5.53 -7.54
CA GLU A 194 20.76 -4.40 -8.28
C GLU A 194 19.82 -3.19 -8.41
N ARG A 195 19.06 -2.89 -7.36
CA ARG A 195 18.05 -1.83 -7.32
C ARG A 195 18.23 -0.94 -6.09
N ALA A 196 17.75 0.32 -6.22
CA ALA A 196 17.59 1.23 -5.08
C ALA A 196 16.14 1.13 -4.52
N PRO A 197 15.92 1.58 -3.26
CA PRO A 197 14.57 1.79 -2.74
C PRO A 197 13.76 2.74 -3.64
N VAL A 198 12.43 2.55 -3.70
CA VAL A 198 11.54 3.42 -4.47
C VAL A 198 11.51 4.85 -3.93
N HIS A 199 11.52 5.01 -2.60
CA HIS A 199 11.66 6.29 -1.92
C HIS A 199 13.12 6.51 -1.50
N SER A 200 13.61 7.74 -1.60
CA SER A 200 14.86 8.11 -0.92
C SER A 200 14.65 8.17 0.61
N CYS A 201 15.75 8.24 1.36
CA CYS A 201 15.68 8.44 2.80
C CYS A 201 15.00 9.77 3.14
N GLU A 202 15.36 10.83 2.42
CA GLU A 202 14.81 12.18 2.61
C GLU A 202 13.31 12.23 2.31
N GLU A 203 12.87 11.55 1.26
CA GLU A 203 11.43 11.41 0.93
C GLU A 203 10.67 10.71 2.05
N MET A 204 11.22 9.63 2.61
CA MET A 204 10.56 8.91 3.69
C MET A 204 10.53 9.72 4.99
N VAL A 205 11.59 10.44 5.32
CA VAL A 205 11.61 11.37 6.46
C VAL A 205 10.57 12.48 6.27
N LEU A 206 10.47 13.05 5.06
CA LEU A 206 9.45 14.04 4.73
C LEU A 206 8.04 13.47 4.91
N LEU A 207 7.77 12.28 4.36
CA LEU A 207 6.46 11.63 4.48
C LEU A 207 6.13 11.29 5.92
N ALA A 208 7.08 10.76 6.69
CA ALA A 208 6.89 10.48 8.12
C ALA A 208 6.62 11.76 8.93
N SER A 209 7.24 12.88 8.59
CA SER A 209 6.97 14.17 9.23
C SER A 209 5.57 14.72 8.90
N ARG A 210 5.05 14.44 7.70
CA ARG A 210 3.69 14.84 7.30
C ARG A 210 2.60 13.92 7.88
N PHE A 211 2.94 12.63 8.06
CA PHE A 211 2.02 11.58 8.49
C PHE A 211 2.58 10.78 9.70
N PRO A 212 2.90 11.45 10.83
CA PRO A 212 3.57 10.81 11.97
C PRO A 212 2.72 9.72 12.64
N GLU A 213 1.40 9.82 12.54
CA GLU A 213 0.50 8.79 13.07
C GLU A 213 0.40 7.56 12.16
N GLN A 214 0.66 7.72 10.86
CA GLN A 214 0.51 6.67 9.85
C GLN A 214 1.83 6.02 9.46
N ILE A 215 2.95 6.73 9.52
CA ILE A 215 4.25 6.24 9.06
C ILE A 215 5.20 6.13 10.26
N LYS A 216 5.61 4.89 10.56
CA LYS A 216 6.45 4.59 11.72
C LYS A 216 7.60 3.67 11.31
N LEU A 217 8.77 3.93 11.84
CA LEU A 217 9.93 3.05 11.72
C LEU A 217 10.09 2.23 13.01
N PHE A 218 10.32 0.93 12.85
CA PHE A 218 10.74 0.06 13.94
C PHE A 218 12.09 -0.57 13.60
N LEU A 219 13.02 -0.51 14.53
CA LEU A 219 14.36 -1.08 14.42
C LEU A 219 14.50 -2.28 15.36
N VAL A 220 15.36 -3.19 14.95
CA VAL A 220 15.93 -4.23 15.81
C VAL A 220 17.35 -3.84 16.11
N GLU A 221 17.65 -3.59 17.37
CA GLU A 221 18.95 -3.11 17.84
C GLU A 221 19.58 -4.12 18.81
N ASP A 222 20.89 -4.16 18.83
CA ASP A 222 21.64 -4.93 19.83
C ASP A 222 21.80 -4.16 21.16
N GLY A 223 22.53 -4.75 22.13
CA GLY A 223 22.78 -4.13 23.42
C GLY A 223 23.63 -2.84 23.39
N ASN A 224 24.24 -2.51 22.26
CA ASN A 224 25.00 -1.27 22.04
C ASN A 224 24.15 -0.18 21.35
N GLY A 225 22.96 -0.54 20.86
CA GLY A 225 22.08 0.33 20.07
C GLY A 225 22.37 0.28 18.57
N ASP A 226 23.16 -0.67 18.09
CA ASP A 226 23.45 -0.83 16.67
C ASP A 226 22.28 -1.52 15.96
N PRO A 227 21.77 -0.98 14.82
CA PRO A 227 20.63 -1.54 14.12
C PRO A 227 21.02 -2.76 13.28
N HIS A 228 20.33 -3.87 13.47
CA HIS A 228 20.50 -5.12 12.74
C HIS A 228 19.35 -5.45 11.77
N GLY A 229 18.29 -4.67 11.79
CA GLY A 229 17.15 -4.79 10.88
C GLY A 229 16.02 -3.86 11.26
N GLY A 230 14.97 -3.84 10.47
CA GLY A 230 13.82 -2.97 10.74
C GLY A 230 12.73 -3.08 9.69
N THR A 231 11.70 -2.28 9.91
CA THR A 231 10.58 -2.13 8.98
C THR A 231 9.98 -0.73 9.08
N VAL A 232 9.63 -0.16 7.94
CA VAL A 232 8.74 1.00 7.90
C VAL A 232 7.31 0.48 7.81
N ILE A 233 6.48 0.92 8.72
CA ILE A 233 5.07 0.57 8.83
C ILE A 233 4.22 1.72 8.31
N PHE A 234 3.20 1.39 7.50
CA PHE A 234 2.12 2.27 7.10
C PHE A 234 0.83 1.83 7.79
N GLU A 235 0.25 2.69 8.63
CA GLU A 235 -1.01 2.43 9.32
C GLU A 235 -2.17 3.11 8.58
N ALA A 236 -3.18 2.34 8.20
CA ALA A 236 -4.36 2.84 7.49
C ALA A 236 -5.63 2.16 7.97
N GLY A 237 -6.46 2.89 8.69
CA GLY A 237 -7.69 2.35 9.26
C GLY A 237 -7.42 1.18 10.21
N SER A 238 -7.85 -0.02 9.84
CA SER A 238 -7.66 -1.24 10.61
C SER A 238 -6.47 -2.11 10.12
N VAL A 239 -5.67 -1.60 9.20
CA VAL A 239 -4.55 -2.33 8.56
C VAL A 239 -3.23 -1.70 8.92
N THR A 240 -2.28 -2.54 9.28
CA THR A 240 -0.86 -2.22 9.41
C THR A 240 -0.12 -2.89 8.26
N HIS A 241 0.57 -2.11 7.44
CA HIS A 241 1.32 -2.59 6.27
C HIS A 241 2.83 -2.40 6.45
N ALA A 242 3.59 -3.46 6.25
CA ALA A 242 5.05 -3.41 6.25
C ALA A 242 5.56 -2.96 4.87
N GLN A 243 5.76 -1.65 4.73
CA GLN A 243 6.15 -1.00 3.46
C GLN A 243 7.58 -1.33 3.04
N TYR A 244 8.52 -1.32 3.99
CA TYR A 244 9.91 -1.69 3.79
C TYR A 244 10.37 -2.65 4.88
N ILE A 245 11.05 -3.71 4.49
CA ILE A 245 11.57 -4.75 5.38
C ILE A 245 13.01 -5.01 5.01
N SER A 246 13.94 -4.90 5.95
CA SER A 246 15.33 -5.26 5.71
C SER A 246 16.04 -5.66 6.99
N ALA A 247 17.12 -6.42 6.85
CA ALA A 247 18.04 -6.74 7.93
C ALA A 247 19.46 -6.95 7.39
N THR A 248 20.45 -6.72 8.25
CA THR A 248 21.85 -7.06 7.98
C THR A 248 22.02 -8.58 7.88
N PRO A 249 23.10 -9.09 7.27
CA PRO A 249 23.39 -10.54 7.27
C PRO A 249 23.43 -11.13 8.69
N GLU A 250 23.97 -10.41 9.66
CA GLU A 250 23.99 -10.82 11.06
C GLU A 250 22.58 -10.87 11.66
N GLY A 251 21.78 -9.81 11.45
CA GLY A 251 20.37 -9.77 11.88
C GLY A 251 19.55 -10.90 11.31
N MET A 252 19.72 -11.24 10.01
CA MET A 252 19.04 -12.39 9.41
C MET A 252 19.43 -13.72 10.05
N ASN A 253 20.73 -13.93 10.26
CA ASN A 253 21.25 -15.15 10.89
C ASN A 253 20.80 -15.29 12.35
N SER A 254 20.68 -14.18 13.05
CA SER A 254 20.27 -14.11 14.47
C SER A 254 18.75 -14.11 14.66
N GLY A 255 17.96 -13.98 13.59
CA GLY A 255 16.49 -13.98 13.67
C GLY A 255 15.87 -12.63 14.02
N ALA A 256 16.53 -11.52 13.69
CA ALA A 256 16.07 -10.16 13.97
C ALA A 256 14.64 -9.92 13.42
N LEU A 257 14.37 -10.30 12.16
CA LEU A 257 13.03 -10.15 11.57
C LEU A 257 11.98 -11.08 12.20
N ASP A 258 12.39 -12.23 12.75
CA ASP A 258 11.47 -13.10 13.48
C ASP A 258 11.02 -12.46 14.80
N LEU A 259 11.96 -11.80 15.51
CA LEU A 259 11.67 -11.03 16.71
C LEU A 259 10.77 -9.83 16.36
N LEU A 260 11.18 -9.02 15.40
CA LEU A 260 10.48 -7.82 14.96
C LEU A 260 9.01 -8.08 14.67
N PHE A 261 8.74 -9.01 13.75
CA PHE A 261 7.37 -9.23 13.29
C PHE A 261 6.48 -9.93 14.31
N LEU A 262 7.03 -10.82 15.15
CA LEU A 262 6.21 -11.41 16.22
C LEU A 262 5.82 -10.36 17.27
N GLU A 263 6.72 -9.43 17.64
CA GLU A 263 6.39 -8.34 18.54
C GLU A 263 5.43 -7.32 17.92
N LEU A 264 5.60 -6.96 16.65
CA LEU A 264 4.68 -6.05 15.97
C LEU A 264 3.30 -6.64 15.79
N ILE A 265 3.17 -7.93 15.44
CA ILE A 265 1.89 -8.63 15.35
C ILE A 265 1.19 -8.66 16.71
N GLU A 266 1.89 -8.95 17.80
CA GLU A 266 1.38 -8.89 19.16
C GLU A 266 0.93 -7.45 19.50
N ARG A 267 1.79 -6.46 19.29
CA ARG A 267 1.51 -5.03 19.53
C ARG A 267 0.25 -4.54 18.80
N TYR A 268 0.15 -4.79 17.50
CA TYR A 268 -0.97 -4.28 16.69
C TYR A 268 -2.28 -5.02 16.98
N ARG A 269 -2.21 -6.27 17.41
CA ARG A 269 -3.36 -6.98 17.97
C ARG A 269 -3.85 -6.33 19.26
N ASP A 270 -2.96 -6.01 20.18
CA ASP A 270 -3.30 -5.38 21.46
C ASP A 270 -3.86 -3.97 21.26
N LEU A 271 -3.44 -3.26 20.21
CA LEU A 271 -4.01 -1.98 19.77
C LEU A 271 -5.38 -2.13 19.08
N GLY A 272 -5.86 -3.36 18.83
CA GLY A 272 -7.17 -3.62 18.24
C GLY A 272 -7.24 -3.46 16.72
N LEU A 273 -6.10 -3.45 16.00
CA LEU A 273 -6.11 -3.48 14.55
C LEU A 273 -6.55 -4.86 14.05
N ARG A 274 -7.07 -4.89 12.82
CA ARG A 274 -7.61 -6.12 12.24
C ARG A 274 -6.61 -6.91 11.43
N TYR A 275 -5.75 -6.23 10.67
CA TYR A 275 -4.85 -6.88 9.74
C TYR A 275 -3.42 -6.36 9.87
N PHE A 276 -2.46 -7.30 9.77
CA PHE A 276 -1.05 -7.01 9.55
C PHE A 276 -0.66 -7.54 8.17
N ASP A 277 -0.39 -6.66 7.21
CA ASP A 277 -0.07 -7.01 5.84
C ASP A 277 1.43 -6.87 5.56
N PHE A 278 2.03 -7.91 5.01
CA PHE A 278 3.46 -7.97 4.67
C PHE A 278 3.78 -7.47 3.25
N GLY A 279 2.77 -7.07 2.48
CA GLY A 279 2.93 -6.71 1.09
C GLY A 279 3.14 -7.91 0.15
N ILE A 280 3.28 -7.59 -1.16
CA ILE A 280 3.32 -8.58 -2.23
C ILE A 280 4.51 -9.54 -2.13
N SER A 281 4.31 -10.75 -2.63
CA SER A 281 5.33 -11.79 -2.80
C SER A 281 5.45 -12.27 -4.24
N THR A 282 4.87 -11.52 -5.17
CA THR A 282 4.92 -11.76 -6.62
C THR A 282 5.84 -10.77 -7.31
N GLU A 283 6.39 -11.18 -8.43
CA GLU A 283 7.29 -10.42 -9.30
C GLU A 283 6.76 -10.44 -10.75
N ASN A 284 7.28 -9.57 -11.60
CA ASN A 284 6.92 -9.49 -13.02
C ASN A 284 5.40 -9.41 -13.26
N ASP A 285 4.74 -8.41 -12.65
CA ASP A 285 3.29 -8.24 -12.76
C ASP A 285 2.51 -9.54 -12.40
N GLY A 286 2.86 -10.15 -11.28
CA GLY A 286 2.17 -11.33 -10.76
C GLY A 286 2.49 -12.67 -11.43
N GLN A 287 3.34 -12.69 -12.47
CA GLN A 287 3.66 -13.91 -13.23
C GLN A 287 4.56 -14.88 -12.47
N TYR A 288 5.31 -14.37 -11.50
CA TYR A 288 6.24 -15.19 -10.72
C TYR A 288 5.97 -15.04 -9.22
N LEU A 289 5.77 -16.16 -8.53
CA LEU A 289 5.69 -16.20 -7.08
C LEU A 289 7.09 -16.41 -6.49
N ASN A 290 7.55 -15.47 -5.67
CA ASN A 290 8.73 -15.66 -4.84
C ASN A 290 8.36 -16.53 -3.63
N GLU A 291 8.45 -17.86 -3.81
CA GLU A 291 8.02 -18.86 -2.82
C GLU A 291 8.76 -18.72 -1.48
N GLN A 292 10.03 -18.34 -1.51
CA GLN A 292 10.82 -18.15 -0.28
C GLN A 292 10.29 -16.95 0.51
N LEU A 293 9.98 -15.85 -0.17
CA LEU A 293 9.42 -14.65 0.44
C LEU A 293 7.99 -14.92 0.95
N ALA A 294 7.16 -15.61 0.16
CA ALA A 294 5.81 -16.00 0.56
C ALA A 294 5.85 -16.88 1.81
N SER A 295 6.65 -17.95 1.80
CA SER A 295 6.82 -18.88 2.93
C SER A 295 7.39 -18.18 4.18
N PHE A 296 8.28 -17.19 4.01
CA PHE A 296 8.75 -16.37 5.12
C PHE A 296 7.59 -15.64 5.80
N LYS A 297 6.76 -14.93 5.02
CA LYS A 297 5.62 -14.14 5.51
C LYS A 297 4.51 -15.04 6.09
N GLU A 298 4.16 -16.12 5.40
CA GLU A 298 3.17 -17.11 5.85
C GLU A 298 3.59 -17.78 7.17
N GLY A 299 4.89 -17.90 7.41
CA GLY A 299 5.44 -18.41 8.65
C GLY A 299 5.02 -17.66 9.90
N PHE A 300 4.55 -16.42 9.79
CA PHE A 300 3.98 -15.63 10.89
C PHE A 300 2.47 -15.87 11.10
N GLY A 301 1.87 -16.80 10.37
CA GLY A 301 0.43 -17.11 10.44
C GLY A 301 -0.40 -16.38 9.40
N GLY A 302 0.25 -15.67 8.48
CA GLY A 302 -0.42 -14.95 7.40
C GLY A 302 -1.07 -15.87 6.36
N ARG A 303 -2.01 -15.30 5.61
CA ARG A 303 -2.69 -15.94 4.46
C ARG A 303 -2.74 -14.96 3.31
N SER A 304 -2.98 -15.48 2.12
CA SER A 304 -2.95 -14.70 0.90
C SER A 304 -4.14 -13.73 0.77
N VAL A 305 -3.84 -12.52 0.36
CA VAL A 305 -4.80 -11.51 -0.11
C VAL A 305 -4.41 -11.13 -1.53
N ILE A 306 -5.38 -10.92 -2.39
CA ILE A 306 -5.15 -10.60 -3.79
C ILE A 306 -5.20 -9.09 -4.00
N HIS A 307 -4.23 -8.58 -4.76
CA HIS A 307 -4.24 -7.26 -5.33
C HIS A 307 -4.45 -7.36 -6.84
N HIS A 308 -5.42 -6.63 -7.35
CA HIS A 308 -5.71 -6.57 -8.78
C HIS A 308 -5.14 -5.32 -9.42
N LYS A 309 -4.64 -5.46 -10.66
CA LYS A 309 -4.31 -4.36 -11.54
C LYS A 309 -4.99 -4.63 -12.88
N PHE A 310 -5.96 -3.82 -13.22
CA PHE A 310 -6.70 -3.92 -14.47
C PHE A 310 -6.03 -3.07 -15.54
N GLU A 311 -5.86 -3.65 -16.72
CA GLU A 311 -5.47 -2.96 -17.94
C GLU A 311 -6.69 -2.88 -18.86
N VAL A 312 -7.14 -1.67 -19.15
CA VAL A 312 -8.33 -1.40 -19.95
C VAL A 312 -7.90 -0.70 -21.25
N SER A 313 -8.28 -1.27 -22.39
CA SER A 313 -8.14 -0.56 -23.70
C SER A 313 -9.26 0.47 -23.81
N LEU A 314 -8.88 1.71 -24.07
CA LEU A 314 -9.78 2.85 -24.21
C LEU A 314 -10.26 3.02 -25.65
#